data_727ff135d39b6bb9f1fc3bd2eedf55b4
#
_entry.id   727ff135d39b6bb9f1fc3bd2eedf55b4
#
_cell.length_a   1.000
_cell.length_b   1.000
_cell.length_c   1.000
_cell.angle_alpha   90.00
_cell.angle_beta   90.00
_cell.angle_gamma   90.00
#
_symmetry.space_group_name_H-M   'P 1'
#
loop_
_entity.id
_entity.type
_entity.pdbx_description
1 polymer ?
#
loop_
_entity_poly.entity_id
_entity_poly.type
_entity_poly.pdbx_seq_one_letter_code
_entity_poly.pdbx_strand_id
1 'polypeptide(L)'
;MATLMATVPRMVYSAHKLFVNNQVSLPRNFAMATDSAGRERAFKGTFDYNSTKYADVLMPHILHLYGSCATRHDFDIYAANASFEDPLMCARGVKQIKSAFYSLPKLFKESKIVEYSVKEYMVSPGNGEILIDNKQYYNFLGRNINMVSLIKLYLEDGKIVRHEDWWDRKPITNRETAKVPFLGRLAEMTRRGSMFATHVLMRFGKDPSV
;
A
#
# COMPACT_ATOMS: atom_id res chain seq x y z
N MET A 1 -14.69 -0.05 -32.96
CA MET A 1 -13.72 0.04 -31.86
C MET A 1 -13.79 1.45 -31.30
N ALA A 2 -14.63 1.65 -30.34
CA ALA A 2 -14.88 2.98 -29.77
C ALA A 2 -15.14 2.81 -28.28
N THR A 3 -14.34 3.53 -27.52
CA THR A 3 -14.75 4.28 -26.34
C THR A 3 -15.05 3.48 -25.07
N LEU A 4 -14.01 3.26 -24.27
CA LEU A 4 -14.12 3.26 -22.80
C LEU A 4 -13.17 4.32 -22.24
N MET A 5 -13.52 5.59 -22.49
CA MET A 5 -12.96 6.72 -21.76
C MET A 5 -13.81 6.92 -20.51
N ALA A 6 -13.50 6.21 -19.45
CA ALA A 6 -14.03 6.51 -18.13
C ALA A 6 -13.44 7.84 -17.66
N THR A 7 -14.32 8.77 -17.43
CA THR A 7 -14.13 10.14 -16.96
C THR A 7 -13.32 10.14 -15.67
N VAL A 8 -12.06 10.60 -15.75
CA VAL A 8 -11.25 10.93 -14.58
C VAL A 8 -11.77 12.26 -14.02
N PRO A 9 -12.18 12.34 -12.75
CA PRO A 9 -12.66 13.60 -12.18
C PRO A 9 -11.54 14.64 -12.20
N ARG A 10 -11.86 15.82 -12.70
CA ARG A 10 -11.04 17.02 -12.66
C ARG A 10 -10.80 17.39 -11.19
N MET A 11 -9.64 17.08 -10.63
CA MET A 11 -9.19 17.63 -9.35
C MET A 11 -8.59 19.01 -9.60
N VAL A 12 -9.32 20.01 -9.14
CA VAL A 12 -8.88 21.40 -9.05
C VAL A 12 -7.96 21.55 -7.86
N TYR A 13 -6.74 22.04 -8.11
CA TYR A 13 -5.77 22.40 -7.07
C TYR A 13 -6.29 23.61 -6.29
N SER A 14 -6.44 23.45 -4.99
CA SER A 14 -6.39 24.56 -4.05
C SER A 14 -5.36 24.26 -2.99
N ALA A 15 -4.21 24.90 -3.11
CA ALA A 15 -3.20 24.94 -2.08
C ALA A 15 -3.59 25.99 -1.05
N HIS A 16 -4.03 25.58 0.13
CA HIS A 16 -3.99 26.45 1.31
C HIS A 16 -3.62 25.67 2.56
N LYS A 17 -2.60 26.24 3.24
CA LYS A 17 -2.10 25.94 4.57
C LYS A 17 -3.22 25.60 5.54
N LEU A 18 -3.01 24.53 6.32
CA LEU A 18 -3.38 24.52 7.74
C LEU A 18 -2.59 23.40 8.42
N PHE A 19 -1.55 23.80 9.13
CA PHE A 19 -0.98 23.01 10.22
C PHE A 19 -2.04 22.98 11.33
N VAL A 20 -2.64 21.83 11.53
CA VAL A 20 -3.43 21.55 12.73
C VAL A 20 -2.94 20.24 13.28
N ASN A 21 -2.44 20.31 14.52
CA ASN A 21 -2.18 19.19 15.40
C ASN A 21 -3.36 18.20 15.37
N ASN A 22 -3.22 17.09 14.65
CA ASN A 22 -4.13 15.96 14.81
C ASN A 22 -3.39 14.87 15.58
N GLN A 23 -3.72 14.80 16.84
CA GLN A 23 -3.47 13.59 17.63
C GLN A 23 -4.23 12.45 16.95
N VAL A 24 -3.49 11.52 16.34
CA VAL A 24 -4.03 10.27 15.83
C VAL A 24 -4.52 9.49 17.04
N SER A 25 -5.83 9.37 17.19
CA SER A 25 -6.44 8.49 18.19
C SER A 25 -6.05 7.05 17.86
N LEU A 26 -5.32 6.43 18.77
CA LEU A 26 -5.01 5.00 18.75
C LEU A 26 -6.30 4.17 18.67
N PRO A 27 -6.33 3.06 17.94
CA PRO A 27 -7.47 2.16 17.92
C PRO A 27 -7.75 1.62 19.33
N ARG A 28 -9.01 1.65 19.77
CA ARG A 28 -9.50 1.33 21.11
C ARG A 28 -9.40 -0.15 21.53
N ASN A 29 -8.54 -0.95 20.94
CA ASN A 29 -8.36 -2.36 21.28
C ASN A 29 -6.92 -2.70 21.67
N PHE A 30 -6.24 -1.78 22.38
CA PHE A 30 -5.06 -2.17 23.12
C PHE A 30 -5.51 -2.78 24.45
N ALA A 31 -5.47 -4.11 24.56
CA ALA A 31 -5.61 -4.78 25.83
C ALA A 31 -4.41 -4.42 26.71
N MET A 32 -4.61 -3.53 27.68
CA MET A 32 -3.62 -3.29 28.74
C MET A 32 -3.57 -4.51 29.63
N ALA A 33 -2.40 -5.15 29.73
CA ALA A 33 -2.16 -6.17 30.73
C ALA A 33 -1.93 -5.46 32.07
N THR A 34 -2.89 -5.59 32.98
CA THR A 34 -2.75 -5.21 34.38
C THR A 34 -2.14 -6.36 35.17
N ASP A 35 -1.20 -6.04 36.09
CA ASP A 35 -0.73 -7.03 37.06
C ASP A 35 -1.78 -7.28 38.14
N SER A 36 -1.58 -8.34 38.95
CA SER A 36 -2.45 -8.74 40.05
C SER A 36 -2.63 -7.68 41.16
N ALA A 37 -2.01 -6.51 41.05
CA ALA A 37 -2.09 -5.39 41.96
C ALA A 37 -2.70 -4.12 41.33
N GLY A 38 -3.23 -4.19 40.08
CA GLY A 38 -3.95 -3.09 39.43
C GLY A 38 -3.04 -1.91 39.00
N ARG A 39 -1.74 -2.09 38.89
CA ARG A 39 -0.81 -1.05 38.46
C ARG A 39 -0.56 -1.12 36.95
N GLU A 40 -0.75 0.00 36.26
CA GLU A 40 -0.33 0.19 34.88
C GLU A 40 1.19 0.10 34.78
N ARG A 41 1.71 -0.96 34.15
CA ARG A 41 3.11 -1.02 33.76
C ARG A 41 3.29 -0.31 32.44
N ALA A 42 3.93 0.85 32.47
CA ALA A 42 4.52 1.41 31.26
C ALA A 42 5.55 0.41 30.70
N PHE A 43 5.28 -0.14 29.53
CA PHE A 43 6.21 -1.04 28.86
C PHE A 43 7.44 -0.22 28.45
N LYS A 44 8.48 -0.25 29.26
CA LYS A 44 9.78 0.32 28.97
C LYS A 44 10.51 -0.69 28.08
N GLY A 45 10.13 -0.73 26.80
CA GLY A 45 10.84 -1.49 25.79
C GLY A 45 12.25 -0.90 25.65
N THR A 46 13.26 -1.61 26.10
CA THR A 46 14.65 -1.39 25.70
C THR A 46 14.72 -1.75 24.22
N PHE A 47 14.68 -0.73 23.35
CA PHE A 47 14.96 -0.92 21.94
C PHE A 47 16.43 -1.27 21.79
N ASP A 48 16.70 -2.51 21.41
CA ASP A 48 18.04 -2.97 21.05
C ASP A 48 18.42 -2.29 19.74
N TYR A 49 19.33 -1.36 19.76
CA TYR A 49 19.73 -0.48 18.64
C TYR A 49 20.48 -1.21 17.52
N ASN A 50 20.63 -2.54 17.61
CA ASN A 50 21.39 -3.37 16.68
C ASN A 50 20.54 -4.28 15.78
N SER A 51 19.21 -4.21 15.81
CA SER A 51 18.39 -4.96 14.87
C SER A 51 18.21 -4.18 13.57
N THR A 52 18.60 -4.75 12.44
CA THR A 52 18.28 -4.24 11.10
C THR A 52 16.76 -3.98 11.04
N LYS A 53 16.37 -2.73 10.75
CA LYS A 53 14.95 -2.41 10.62
C LYS A 53 14.37 -3.15 9.43
N TYR A 54 13.19 -3.73 9.60
CA TYR A 54 12.48 -4.39 8.49
C TYR A 54 12.24 -3.42 7.33
N ALA A 55 11.97 -2.15 7.63
CA ALA A 55 11.84 -1.12 6.63
C ALA A 55 13.08 -1.00 5.73
N ASP A 56 14.30 -1.10 6.28
CA ASP A 56 15.54 -0.97 5.49
C ASP A 56 15.70 -2.13 4.49
N VAL A 57 15.19 -3.32 4.83
CA VAL A 57 15.20 -4.49 3.95
C VAL A 57 14.12 -4.40 2.87
N LEU A 58 12.93 -3.89 3.23
CA LEU A 58 11.78 -3.89 2.32
C LEU A 58 11.79 -2.71 1.35
N MET A 59 12.30 -1.53 1.77
CA MET A 59 12.24 -0.30 0.96
C MET A 59 12.87 -0.41 -0.41
N PRO A 60 14.05 -1.04 -0.64
CA PRO A 60 14.59 -1.21 -1.98
C PRO A 60 13.61 -1.91 -2.94
N HIS A 61 12.95 -2.96 -2.46
CA HIS A 61 11.95 -3.69 -3.24
C HIS A 61 10.71 -2.84 -3.53
N ILE A 62 10.20 -2.12 -2.52
CA ILE A 62 9.06 -1.20 -2.70
C ILE A 62 9.40 -0.13 -3.75
N LEU A 63 10.60 0.46 -3.70
CA LEU A 63 11.03 1.45 -4.70
C LEU A 63 11.08 0.85 -6.11
N HIS A 64 11.56 -0.38 -6.28
CA HIS A 64 11.55 -1.09 -7.57
C HIS A 64 10.11 -1.34 -8.07
N LEU A 65 9.22 -1.78 -7.20
CA LEU A 65 7.81 -2.02 -7.53
C LEU A 65 7.16 -0.76 -8.10
N TYR A 66 7.27 0.37 -7.41
CA TYR A 66 6.70 1.64 -7.84
C TYR A 66 7.51 2.35 -8.94
N GLY A 67 8.77 1.94 -9.13
CA GLY A 67 9.68 2.48 -10.15
C GLY A 67 9.53 1.85 -11.54
N SER A 68 8.51 1.02 -11.78
CA SER A 68 8.35 0.28 -13.06
C SER A 68 9.55 -0.60 -13.44
N CYS A 69 10.38 -0.97 -12.48
CA CYS A 69 11.58 -1.80 -12.68
C CYS A 69 11.55 -3.08 -11.83
N ALA A 70 10.36 -3.51 -11.41
CA ALA A 70 10.15 -4.70 -10.62
C ALA A 70 10.68 -5.96 -11.32
N THR A 71 11.45 -6.74 -10.57
CA THR A 71 11.93 -8.07 -10.96
C THR A 71 11.19 -9.15 -10.17
N ARG A 72 11.35 -10.41 -10.53
CA ARG A 72 10.76 -11.52 -9.79
C ARG A 72 11.14 -11.53 -8.31
N HIS A 73 12.36 -11.10 -7.98
CA HIS A 73 12.90 -11.10 -6.63
C HIS A 73 12.28 -10.00 -5.73
N ASP A 74 11.74 -8.95 -6.33
CA ASP A 74 11.07 -7.90 -5.56
C ASP A 74 9.75 -8.37 -4.94
N PHE A 75 9.24 -9.53 -5.36
CA PHE A 75 8.04 -10.14 -4.81
C PHE A 75 8.32 -11.18 -3.74
N ASP A 76 9.59 -11.50 -3.48
CA ASP A 76 9.99 -12.43 -2.41
C ASP A 76 9.72 -11.85 -1.00
N ILE A 77 9.48 -10.54 -0.90
CA ILE A 77 9.06 -9.87 0.33
C ILE A 77 7.62 -10.20 0.75
N TYR A 78 6.79 -10.76 -0.13
CA TYR A 78 5.39 -11.06 0.15
C TYR A 78 5.19 -12.52 0.61
N ALA A 79 4.23 -12.71 1.52
CA ALA A 79 3.68 -14.03 1.80
C ALA A 79 2.90 -14.55 0.58
N ALA A 80 2.82 -15.87 0.40
CA ALA A 80 2.18 -16.48 -0.78
C ALA A 80 0.72 -16.05 -0.97
N ASN A 81 -0.02 -15.84 0.13
CA ASN A 81 -1.42 -15.43 0.18
C ASN A 81 -1.60 -13.92 0.41
N ALA A 82 -0.54 -13.13 0.30
CA ALA A 82 -0.59 -11.69 0.51
C ALA A 82 -1.66 -11.00 -0.35
N SER A 83 -2.16 -9.87 0.14
CA SER A 83 -3.05 -8.98 -0.62
C SER A 83 -2.40 -7.64 -0.91
N PHE A 84 -2.75 -7.06 -2.07
CA PHE A 84 -2.43 -5.68 -2.42
C PHE A 84 -3.72 -4.97 -2.79
N GLU A 85 -3.93 -3.80 -2.24
CA GLU A 85 -5.11 -2.98 -2.49
C GLU A 85 -4.72 -1.51 -2.71
N ASP A 86 -5.30 -0.94 -3.75
CA ASP A 86 -5.34 0.49 -4.02
C ASP A 86 -6.75 0.91 -4.46
N PRO A 87 -7.03 2.20 -4.76
CA PRO A 87 -8.34 2.63 -5.22
C PRO A 87 -8.81 2.01 -6.55
N LEU A 88 -7.91 1.43 -7.34
CA LEU A 88 -8.23 0.84 -8.65
C LEU A 88 -8.23 -0.69 -8.63
N MET A 89 -7.45 -1.32 -7.75
CA MET A 89 -7.19 -2.76 -7.78
C MET A 89 -7.32 -3.41 -6.40
N CYS A 90 -7.69 -4.69 -6.41
CA CYS A 90 -7.66 -5.56 -5.24
C CYS A 90 -7.08 -6.91 -5.68
N ALA A 91 -5.78 -7.09 -5.46
CA ALA A 91 -5.02 -8.29 -5.80
C ALA A 91 -4.95 -9.25 -4.61
N ARG A 92 -5.04 -10.56 -4.89
CA ARG A 92 -4.89 -11.63 -3.90
C ARG A 92 -3.88 -12.66 -4.37
N GLY A 93 -2.90 -12.92 -3.53
CA GLY A 93 -1.75 -13.78 -3.81
C GLY A 93 -0.71 -13.11 -4.72
N VAL A 94 0.53 -13.56 -4.59
CA VAL A 94 1.70 -12.99 -5.26
C VAL A 94 1.53 -12.89 -6.78
N LYS A 95 0.84 -13.83 -7.44
CA LYS A 95 0.64 -13.80 -8.90
C LYS A 95 -0.18 -12.58 -9.35
N GLN A 96 -1.22 -12.20 -8.61
CA GLN A 96 -1.99 -11.00 -8.93
C GLN A 96 -1.22 -9.73 -8.57
N ILE A 97 -0.47 -9.74 -7.46
CA ILE A 97 0.41 -8.62 -7.08
C ILE A 97 1.46 -8.39 -8.18
N LYS A 98 2.11 -9.44 -8.70
CA LYS A 98 3.00 -9.35 -9.87
C LYS A 98 2.31 -8.70 -11.06
N SER A 99 1.08 -9.10 -11.37
CA SER A 99 0.33 -8.51 -12.49
C SER A 99 0.07 -7.02 -12.30
N ALA A 100 -0.27 -6.60 -11.07
CA ALA A 100 -0.50 -5.18 -10.76
C ALA A 100 0.77 -4.36 -11.04
N PHE A 101 1.90 -4.75 -10.48
CA PHE A 101 3.16 -3.99 -10.63
C PHE A 101 3.79 -4.15 -12.02
N TYR A 102 3.74 -5.31 -12.66
CA TYR A 102 4.22 -5.48 -14.04
C TYR A 102 3.37 -4.72 -15.07
N SER A 103 2.17 -4.28 -14.72
CA SER A 103 1.37 -3.42 -15.59
C SER A 103 1.87 -1.96 -15.63
N LEU A 104 2.58 -1.50 -14.60
CA LEU A 104 3.05 -0.11 -14.53
C LEU A 104 3.88 0.32 -15.74
N PRO A 105 4.94 -0.40 -16.16
CA PRO A 105 5.73 -0.01 -17.34
C PRO A 105 4.97 -0.16 -18.66
N LYS A 106 3.77 -0.77 -18.67
CA LYS A 106 2.90 -0.83 -19.84
C LYS A 106 1.95 0.35 -19.93
N LEU A 107 1.64 0.95 -18.76
CA LEU A 107 0.71 2.08 -18.65
C LEU A 107 1.44 3.42 -18.59
N PHE A 108 2.58 3.47 -17.92
CA PHE A 108 3.31 4.69 -17.65
C PHE A 108 4.67 4.66 -18.35
N LYS A 109 5.02 5.79 -19.00
CA LYS A 109 6.37 5.99 -19.55
C LYS A 109 7.42 6.05 -18.44
N GLU A 110 7.02 6.57 -17.29
CA GLU A 110 7.85 6.68 -16.10
C GLU A 110 6.95 6.60 -14.87
N SER A 111 7.38 5.90 -13.85
CA SER A 111 6.78 5.92 -12.51
C SER A 111 7.87 5.83 -11.45
N LYS A 112 7.69 6.50 -10.32
CA LYS A 112 8.64 6.42 -9.19
C LYS A 112 8.06 7.05 -7.92
N ILE A 113 8.55 6.62 -6.78
CA ILE A 113 8.48 7.37 -5.52
C ILE A 113 9.61 8.39 -5.55
N VAL A 114 9.27 9.68 -5.43
CA VAL A 114 10.26 10.79 -5.49
C VAL A 114 10.70 11.27 -4.11
N GLU A 115 9.87 11.06 -3.10
CA GLU A 115 10.13 11.43 -1.72
C GLU A 115 9.36 10.50 -0.80
N TYR A 116 9.96 10.08 0.30
CA TYR A 116 9.26 9.26 1.29
C TYR A 116 9.81 9.44 2.70
N SER A 117 8.96 9.12 3.68
CA SER A 117 9.35 8.94 5.08
C SER A 117 8.73 7.65 5.61
N VAL A 118 9.45 6.94 6.47
CA VAL A 118 9.05 5.62 6.96
C VAL A 118 8.88 5.66 8.47
N LYS A 119 7.80 5.02 8.94
CA LYS A 119 7.56 4.72 10.35
C LYS A 119 7.30 3.23 10.50
N GLU A 120 7.99 2.60 11.43
CA GLU A 120 7.91 1.17 11.70
C GLU A 120 7.32 0.94 13.11
N TYR A 121 6.29 0.13 13.19
CA TYR A 121 5.57 -0.23 14.42
C TYR A 121 5.57 -1.75 14.57
N MET A 122 6.59 -2.29 15.23
CA MET A 122 6.72 -3.73 15.44
C MET A 122 6.12 -4.14 16.79
N VAL A 123 5.27 -5.15 16.76
CA VAL A 123 4.67 -5.77 17.97
C VAL A 123 5.58 -6.87 18.49
N SER A 124 6.21 -7.62 17.60
CA SER A 124 7.22 -8.66 17.88
C SER A 124 8.15 -8.78 16.66
N PRO A 125 9.29 -9.48 16.76
CA PRO A 125 10.16 -9.70 15.61
C PRO A 125 9.38 -10.26 14.42
N GLY A 126 9.43 -9.55 13.28
CA GLY A 126 8.74 -9.95 12.05
C GLY A 126 7.24 -9.64 11.99
N ASN A 127 6.61 -9.15 13.08
CA ASN A 127 5.17 -8.90 13.12
C ASN A 127 4.90 -7.44 13.46
N GLY A 128 4.19 -6.73 12.59
CA GLY A 128 3.89 -5.32 12.80
C GLY A 128 3.39 -4.60 11.57
N GLU A 129 3.54 -3.29 11.57
CA GLU A 129 3.10 -2.40 10.50
C GLU A 129 4.21 -1.43 10.13
N ILE A 130 4.40 -1.22 8.83
CA ILE A 130 5.27 -0.17 8.29
C ILE A 130 4.41 0.81 7.51
N LEU A 131 4.54 2.09 7.84
CA LEU A 131 3.87 3.20 7.16
C LEU A 131 4.90 3.97 6.35
N ILE A 132 4.62 4.15 5.05
CA ILE A 132 5.45 4.89 4.12
C ILE A 132 4.63 6.05 3.58
N ASP A 133 4.83 7.24 4.15
CA ASP A 133 4.27 8.49 3.61
C ASP A 133 5.14 8.92 2.44
N ASN A 134 4.54 9.10 1.25
CA ASN A 134 5.33 9.26 0.05
C ASN A 134 4.68 10.18 -0.98
N LYS A 135 5.51 10.68 -1.91
CA LYS A 135 5.09 11.35 -3.13
C LYS A 135 5.44 10.47 -4.31
N GLN A 136 4.46 10.15 -5.12
CA GLN A 136 4.57 9.35 -6.33
C GLN A 136 4.49 10.26 -7.56
N TYR A 137 5.29 9.94 -8.55
CA TYR A 137 5.29 10.58 -9.86
C TYR A 137 4.99 9.53 -10.94
N TYR A 138 4.11 9.88 -11.86
CA TYR A 138 3.78 9.06 -13.02
C TYR A 138 3.74 9.92 -14.28
N ASN A 139 4.26 9.40 -15.40
CA ASN A 139 4.05 9.99 -16.72
C ASN A 139 3.10 9.10 -17.53
N PHE A 140 1.88 9.57 -17.71
CA PHE A 140 0.83 8.88 -18.44
C PHE A 140 0.45 9.64 -19.71
N LEU A 141 0.70 9.04 -20.88
CA LEU A 141 0.42 9.66 -22.20
C LEU A 141 0.98 11.08 -22.32
N GLY A 142 2.21 11.31 -21.84
CA GLY A 142 2.88 12.60 -21.87
C GLY A 142 2.41 13.61 -20.81
N ARG A 143 1.49 13.21 -19.92
CA ARG A 143 1.03 14.04 -18.79
C ARG A 143 1.70 13.60 -17.51
N ASN A 144 2.19 14.57 -16.74
CA ASN A 144 2.79 14.31 -15.44
C ASN A 144 1.70 14.30 -14.37
N ILE A 145 1.67 13.24 -13.57
CA ILE A 145 0.77 13.06 -12.43
C ILE A 145 1.64 12.99 -11.19
N ASN A 146 1.43 13.92 -10.26
CA ASN A 146 2.04 13.89 -8.94
C ASN A 146 0.96 13.55 -7.92
N MET A 147 1.23 12.58 -7.07
CA MET A 147 0.29 12.07 -6.09
C MET A 147 0.96 11.91 -4.74
N VAL A 148 0.27 12.31 -3.69
CA VAL A 148 0.66 11.98 -2.32
C VAL A 148 -0.04 10.68 -1.95
N SER A 149 0.69 9.76 -1.32
CA SER A 149 0.15 8.49 -0.90
C SER A 149 0.67 8.08 0.48
N LEU A 150 -0.11 7.25 1.18
CA LEU A 150 0.30 6.52 2.37
C LEU A 150 0.25 5.03 2.06
N ILE A 151 1.42 4.42 1.92
CA ILE A 151 1.55 2.97 1.80
C ILE A 151 1.59 2.36 3.20
N LYS A 152 0.79 1.31 3.41
CA LYS A 152 0.72 0.56 4.65
C LYS A 152 1.09 -0.89 4.37
N LEU A 153 2.13 -1.38 5.03
CA LEU A 153 2.58 -2.77 4.94
C LEU A 153 2.34 -3.46 6.27
N TYR A 154 1.54 -4.52 6.26
CA TYR A 154 1.33 -5.38 7.43
C TYR A 154 2.22 -6.61 7.29
N LEU A 155 2.99 -6.89 8.33
CA LEU A 155 3.98 -7.95 8.35
C LEU A 155 3.58 -9.07 9.31
N GLU A 156 3.77 -10.32 8.85
CA GLU A 156 3.75 -11.53 9.66
C GLU A 156 4.99 -12.36 9.30
N ASP A 157 5.73 -12.81 10.31
CA ASP A 157 6.96 -13.58 10.15
C ASP A 157 7.98 -12.96 9.16
N GLY A 158 8.08 -11.61 9.17
CA GLY A 158 8.97 -10.85 8.29
C GLY A 158 8.55 -10.76 6.84
N LYS A 159 7.33 -11.22 6.48
CA LYS A 159 6.75 -11.13 5.14
C LYS A 159 5.57 -10.19 5.13
N ILE A 160 5.37 -9.48 4.03
CA ILE A 160 4.19 -8.66 3.82
C ILE A 160 2.99 -9.57 3.56
N VAL A 161 1.98 -9.54 4.43
CA VAL A 161 0.70 -10.24 4.26
C VAL A 161 -0.38 -9.34 3.67
N ARG A 162 -0.26 -8.03 3.89
CA ARG A 162 -1.17 -7.03 3.34
C ARG A 162 -0.42 -5.76 3.00
N HIS A 163 -0.66 -5.25 1.78
CA HIS A 163 -0.09 -4.01 1.26
C HIS A 163 -1.26 -3.14 0.79
N GLU A 164 -1.39 -1.96 1.36
CA GLU A 164 -2.40 -0.97 0.97
C GLU A 164 -1.73 0.30 0.47
N ASP A 165 -2.24 0.89 -0.60
CA ASP A 165 -1.81 2.19 -1.11
C ASP A 165 -2.97 3.19 -1.06
N TRP A 166 -2.92 4.10 -0.09
CA TRP A 166 -3.96 5.08 0.21
C TRP A 166 -3.67 6.41 -0.48
N TRP A 167 -4.25 6.62 -1.66
CA TRP A 167 -4.07 7.85 -2.42
C TRP A 167 -4.69 9.04 -1.69
N ASP A 168 -4.00 10.17 -1.71
CA ASP A 168 -4.31 11.35 -0.89
C ASP A 168 -4.39 11.04 0.61
N ARG A 169 -3.74 9.96 1.07
CA ARG A 169 -3.83 9.42 2.44
C ARG A 169 -5.26 9.08 2.87
N LYS A 170 -6.16 8.80 1.91
CA LYS A 170 -7.56 8.45 2.18
C LYS A 170 -7.71 6.94 2.24
N PRO A 171 -8.40 6.40 3.26
CA PRO A 171 -8.68 4.97 3.35
C PRO A 171 -9.35 4.45 2.08
N ILE A 172 -8.98 3.23 1.69
CA ILE A 172 -9.58 2.56 0.55
C ILE A 172 -11.05 2.31 0.82
N THR A 173 -11.91 2.66 -0.14
CA THR A 173 -13.35 2.40 -0.03
C THR A 173 -13.63 0.91 -0.20
N ASN A 174 -14.06 0.25 0.86
CA ASN A 174 -14.48 -1.15 0.89
C ASN A 174 -15.75 -1.30 1.74
N ARG A 175 -16.16 -2.54 2.05
CA ARG A 175 -17.34 -2.81 2.86
C ARG A 175 -17.27 -2.26 4.28
N GLU A 176 -16.06 -2.14 4.83
CA GLU A 176 -15.80 -1.70 6.20
C GLU A 176 -15.70 -0.17 6.30
N THR A 177 -15.14 0.47 5.27
CA THR A 177 -14.88 1.92 5.26
C THR A 177 -16.00 2.74 4.63
N ALA A 178 -16.86 2.13 3.80
CA ALA A 178 -17.97 2.83 3.17
C ALA A 178 -19.13 3.07 4.14
N LYS A 179 -19.62 4.32 4.20
CA LYS A 179 -20.79 4.68 5.00
C LYS A 179 -22.07 3.94 4.55
N VAL A 180 -22.14 3.53 3.29
CA VAL A 180 -23.24 2.78 2.71
C VAL A 180 -22.70 1.41 2.25
N PRO A 181 -23.11 0.29 2.87
CA PRO A 181 -22.55 -1.03 2.59
C PRO A 181 -22.64 -1.46 1.12
N PHE A 182 -23.71 -1.07 0.42
CA PHE A 182 -23.88 -1.38 -1.00
C PHE A 182 -22.80 -0.71 -1.86
N LEU A 183 -22.47 0.56 -1.59
CA LEU A 183 -21.42 1.28 -2.34
C LEU A 183 -20.04 0.67 -2.08
N GLY A 184 -19.76 0.22 -0.86
CA GLY A 184 -18.53 -0.49 -0.54
C GLY A 184 -18.39 -1.81 -1.32
N ARG A 185 -19.48 -2.59 -1.46
CA ARG A 185 -19.49 -3.81 -2.27
C ARG A 185 -19.25 -3.51 -3.75
N LEU A 186 -19.89 -2.49 -4.29
CA LEU A 186 -19.72 -2.09 -5.68
C LEU A 186 -18.28 -1.66 -5.97
N ALA A 187 -17.69 -0.83 -5.10
CA ALA A 187 -16.30 -0.41 -5.20
C ALA A 187 -15.34 -1.62 -5.17
N GLU A 188 -15.56 -2.57 -4.26
CA GLU A 188 -14.75 -3.79 -4.17
C GLU A 188 -14.90 -4.66 -5.43
N MET A 189 -16.10 -4.83 -5.97
CA MET A 189 -16.34 -5.58 -7.21
C MET A 189 -15.63 -4.92 -8.40
N THR A 190 -15.68 -3.60 -8.52
CA THR A 190 -15.00 -2.85 -9.58
C THR A 190 -13.49 -3.05 -9.50
N ARG A 191 -12.90 -2.91 -8.32
CA ARG A 191 -11.45 -3.10 -8.09
C ARG A 191 -11.02 -4.54 -8.39
N ARG A 192 -11.84 -5.54 -8.04
CA ARG A 192 -11.57 -6.94 -8.39
C ARG A 192 -11.69 -7.22 -9.87
N GLY A 193 -12.67 -6.62 -10.54
CA GLY A 193 -12.84 -6.72 -11.99
C GLY A 193 -11.65 -6.11 -12.74
N SER A 194 -11.21 -4.93 -12.33
CA SER A 194 -10.02 -4.27 -12.85
C SER A 194 -8.77 -5.15 -12.67
N MET A 195 -8.58 -5.71 -11.46
CA MET A 195 -7.46 -6.61 -11.19
C MET A 195 -7.52 -7.88 -12.04
N PHE A 196 -8.69 -8.48 -12.22
CA PHE A 196 -8.83 -9.66 -13.06
C PHE A 196 -8.46 -9.37 -14.52
N ALA A 197 -8.94 -8.24 -15.09
CA ALA A 197 -8.59 -7.82 -16.44
C ALA A 197 -7.06 -7.61 -16.57
N THR A 198 -6.45 -6.91 -15.60
CA THR A 198 -5.00 -6.72 -15.56
C THR A 198 -4.26 -8.06 -15.47
N HIS A 199 -4.75 -9.00 -14.64
CA HIS A 199 -4.13 -10.30 -14.46
C HIS A 199 -4.12 -11.13 -15.75
N VAL A 200 -5.20 -11.09 -16.51
CA VAL A 200 -5.29 -11.74 -17.85
C VAL A 200 -4.33 -11.07 -18.84
N LEU A 201 -4.34 -9.73 -18.92
CA LEU A 201 -3.45 -8.96 -19.79
C LEU A 201 -1.97 -9.20 -19.48
N MET A 202 -1.63 -9.37 -18.21
CA MET A 202 -0.27 -9.65 -17.74
C MET A 202 0.04 -11.15 -17.70
N ARG A 203 -0.70 -11.96 -18.48
CA ARG A 203 -0.45 -13.41 -18.62
C ARG A 203 -0.37 -14.13 -17.27
N PHE A 204 -1.30 -13.81 -16.36
CA PHE A 204 -1.40 -14.41 -15.03
C PHE A 204 -0.17 -14.19 -14.13
N GLY A 205 0.47 -13.02 -14.24
CA GLY A 205 1.63 -12.67 -13.42
C GLY A 205 2.89 -13.45 -13.77
N LYS A 206 3.00 -13.88 -15.04
CA LYS A 206 4.23 -14.50 -15.54
C LYS A 206 5.36 -13.47 -15.51
N ASP A 207 6.50 -13.89 -14.96
CA ASP A 207 7.68 -13.04 -14.93
C ASP A 207 8.11 -12.69 -16.36
N PRO A 208 8.54 -11.45 -16.62
CA PRO A 208 9.09 -11.09 -17.91
C PRO A 208 10.26 -12.00 -18.25
N SER A 209 10.32 -12.45 -19.51
CA SER A 209 11.51 -13.14 -20.00
C SER A 209 12.67 -12.14 -20.02
N VAL A 210 13.76 -12.51 -19.37
CA VAL A 210 15.04 -11.81 -19.42
C VAL A 210 15.61 -11.91 -20.82
#